data_e70a2bd9783481a623dc6dfdabb977fb
#
_entry.id   e70a2bd9783481a623dc6dfdabb977fb
#
_cell.length_a   1.000
_cell.length_b   1.000
_cell.length_c   1.000
_cell.angle_alpha   90.00
_cell.angle_beta   90.00
_cell.angle_gamma   90.00
#
_symmetry.space_group_name_H-M   'P 1'
#
loop_
_entity.id
_entity.type
_entity.pdbx_description
1 polymer ?
#
loop_
_entity_poly.entity_id
_entity_poly.type
_entity_poly.pdbx_seq_one_letter_code
_entity_poly.pdbx_strand_id
1 'polypeptide(L)'
;MENNQLAVRDSNLFIAPVVNVAGALQRYQDMKDFISGILKENVDFGKIPGTDKSTLLKPGAEKLATFFGLSAEFQIIEKEEDWTGNDHGGEMFFNYWYKCKITRNGKIVAEGEGSCNSFEKKYRYRSANITCPKCGQATIKKSKFDDSWYCYGKIGGCGAKFPGGDKSIEDQPRGQVKNPDIADQVNTLQKMAQKRAYVGAVLLATNASEYFTQDIEDFIDADFVAVEHVEEKPKSQPSKAKPAKFNHPENPDSSLVEAAQELGGVVKATMTL
;
A
#
# COMPACT_ATOMS: atom_id res chain seq x y z
N MET A 1 -17.00 -41.07 -61.85
CA MET A 1 -17.30 -39.73 -61.28
C MET A 1 -16.92 -39.80 -59.82
N GLU A 2 -15.68 -39.42 -59.50
CA GLU A 2 -15.20 -39.41 -58.15
C GLU A 2 -15.72 -38.17 -57.48
N ASN A 3 -16.47 -38.39 -56.36
CA ASN A 3 -17.02 -37.37 -55.54
C ASN A 3 -15.90 -36.81 -54.61
N ASN A 4 -15.23 -35.77 -55.07
CA ASN A 4 -14.23 -35.07 -54.31
C ASN A 4 -14.94 -34.18 -53.28
N GLN A 5 -15.41 -34.77 -52.15
CA GLN A 5 -15.84 -34.03 -50.99
C GLN A 5 -14.61 -33.40 -50.36
N LEU A 6 -14.41 -32.11 -50.60
CA LEU A 6 -13.51 -31.28 -49.85
C LEU A 6 -13.90 -31.38 -48.37
N ALA A 7 -13.07 -32.03 -47.58
CA ALA A 7 -13.20 -32.04 -46.15
C ALA A 7 -13.27 -30.58 -45.67
N VAL A 8 -14.41 -30.20 -45.10
CA VAL A 8 -14.57 -28.94 -44.42
C VAL A 8 -13.52 -28.96 -43.29
N ARG A 9 -12.42 -28.26 -43.50
CA ARG A 9 -11.45 -28.02 -42.41
C ARG A 9 -12.19 -27.26 -41.33
N ASP A 10 -12.32 -27.90 -40.19
CA ASP A 10 -12.91 -27.31 -39.00
C ASP A 10 -12.14 -26.03 -38.68
N SER A 11 -12.73 -24.86 -39.00
CA SER A 11 -12.14 -23.54 -38.75
C SER A 11 -11.93 -23.25 -37.27
N ASN A 12 -12.42 -24.13 -36.39
CA ASN A 12 -12.26 -24.06 -34.94
C ASN A 12 -10.90 -24.57 -34.42
N LEU A 13 -10.05 -25.16 -35.31
CA LEU A 13 -8.71 -25.61 -34.91
C LEU A 13 -7.67 -24.48 -34.77
N PHE A 14 -7.96 -23.28 -35.27
CA PHE A 14 -7.08 -22.12 -35.15
C PHE A 14 -7.67 -21.08 -34.21
N ILE A 15 -6.94 -20.78 -33.14
CA ILE A 15 -7.29 -19.67 -32.26
C ILE A 15 -6.98 -18.36 -32.98
N ALA A 16 -8.03 -17.71 -33.49
CA ALA A 16 -7.90 -16.40 -34.13
C ALA A 16 -7.95 -15.28 -33.08
N PRO A 17 -7.19 -14.20 -33.29
CA PRO A 17 -7.31 -13.01 -32.42
C PRO A 17 -8.72 -12.43 -32.43
N VAL A 18 -9.25 -12.11 -31.24
CA VAL A 18 -10.59 -11.50 -31.10
C VAL A 18 -10.61 -10.05 -31.58
N VAL A 19 -9.45 -9.37 -31.52
CA VAL A 19 -9.25 -8.00 -31.99
C VAL A 19 -8.07 -7.95 -32.94
N ASN A 20 -8.09 -7.01 -33.87
CA ASN A 20 -6.95 -6.75 -34.76
C ASN A 20 -5.83 -6.01 -34.02
N VAL A 21 -4.66 -5.91 -34.62
CA VAL A 21 -3.47 -5.25 -34.03
C VAL A 21 -3.77 -3.79 -33.67
N ALA A 22 -4.50 -3.05 -34.47
CA ALA A 22 -4.85 -1.66 -34.21
C ALA A 22 -5.71 -1.54 -32.95
N GLY A 23 -6.70 -2.40 -32.75
CA GLY A 23 -7.53 -2.47 -31.56
C GLY A 23 -6.73 -2.89 -30.32
N ALA A 24 -5.75 -3.79 -30.47
CA ALA A 24 -4.86 -4.17 -29.38
C ALA A 24 -3.94 -3.00 -28.95
N LEU A 25 -3.39 -2.25 -29.91
CA LEU A 25 -2.59 -1.06 -29.64
C LEU A 25 -3.41 0.04 -28.96
N GLN A 26 -4.65 0.26 -29.39
CA GLN A 26 -5.54 1.23 -28.74
C GLN A 26 -5.79 0.85 -27.28
N ARG A 27 -6.12 -0.41 -27.00
CA ARG A 27 -6.33 -0.91 -25.64
C ARG A 27 -5.08 -0.76 -24.76
N TYR A 28 -3.90 -0.96 -25.32
CA TYR A 28 -2.63 -0.74 -24.62
C TYR A 28 -2.43 0.73 -24.27
N GLN A 29 -2.76 1.64 -25.20
CA GLN A 29 -2.69 3.08 -24.94
C GLN A 29 -3.70 3.51 -23.89
N ASP A 30 -4.95 3.05 -23.97
CA ASP A 30 -6.00 3.33 -23.00
C ASP A 30 -5.57 2.92 -21.57
N MET A 31 -4.88 1.77 -21.43
CA MET A 31 -4.35 1.32 -20.14
C MET A 31 -3.26 2.28 -19.62
N LYS A 32 -2.33 2.71 -20.48
CA LYS A 32 -1.29 3.68 -20.10
C LYS A 32 -1.88 5.01 -19.64
N ASP A 33 -2.86 5.51 -20.38
CA ASP A 33 -3.52 6.77 -20.07
C ASP A 33 -4.31 6.66 -18.78
N PHE A 34 -4.96 5.52 -18.52
CA PHE A 34 -5.63 5.22 -17.28
C PHE A 34 -4.65 5.21 -16.10
N ILE A 35 -3.53 4.49 -16.23
CA ILE A 35 -2.53 4.39 -15.15
C ILE A 35 -1.95 5.78 -14.83
N SER A 36 -1.55 6.54 -15.85
CA SER A 36 -0.92 7.84 -15.66
C SER A 36 -1.89 8.95 -15.21
N GLY A 37 -3.15 8.87 -15.63
CA GLY A 37 -4.14 9.91 -15.36
C GLY A 37 -4.98 9.70 -14.10
N ILE A 38 -5.18 8.44 -13.69
CA ILE A 38 -6.15 8.10 -12.63
C ILE A 38 -5.50 7.46 -11.40
N LEU A 39 -4.50 6.59 -11.60
CA LEU A 39 -3.86 5.91 -10.48
C LEU A 39 -2.83 6.84 -9.80
N LYS A 40 -2.79 6.75 -8.46
CA LYS A 40 -1.89 7.56 -7.62
C LYS A 40 -0.86 6.65 -6.96
N GLU A 41 0.40 7.02 -7.08
CA GLU A 41 1.48 6.35 -6.36
C GLU A 41 1.28 6.45 -4.84
N ASN A 42 1.66 5.40 -4.12
CA ASN A 42 1.48 5.21 -2.67
C ASN A 42 0.03 5.16 -2.17
N VAL A 43 -0.96 5.15 -3.09
CA VAL A 43 -2.38 4.97 -2.77
C VAL A 43 -2.94 3.77 -3.56
N ASP A 44 -2.75 3.76 -4.86
CA ASP A 44 -3.31 2.77 -5.79
C ASP A 44 -2.26 1.72 -6.20
N PHE A 45 -1.01 2.09 -6.17
CA PHE A 45 0.15 1.22 -6.37
C PHE A 45 1.35 1.76 -5.59
N GLY A 46 2.30 0.91 -5.27
CA GLY A 46 3.52 1.30 -4.56
C GLY A 46 4.74 0.61 -5.11
N LYS A 47 5.90 1.27 -5.06
CA LYS A 47 7.18 0.68 -5.44
C LYS A 47 7.88 0.14 -4.21
N ILE A 48 8.18 -1.16 -4.24
CA ILE A 48 8.91 -1.83 -3.17
C ILE A 48 10.42 -1.73 -3.46
N PRO A 49 11.24 -1.36 -2.46
CA PRO A 49 12.69 -1.36 -2.63
C PRO A 49 13.20 -2.73 -3.08
N GLY A 50 13.98 -2.75 -4.17
CA GLY A 50 14.54 -3.99 -4.72
C GLY A 50 13.67 -4.70 -5.76
N THR A 51 12.53 -4.12 -6.18
CA THR A 51 11.71 -4.64 -7.27
C THR A 51 11.68 -3.70 -8.46
N ASP A 52 11.66 -4.27 -9.66
CA ASP A 52 11.59 -3.48 -10.90
C ASP A 52 10.17 -2.95 -11.17
N LYS A 53 9.15 -3.71 -10.80
CA LYS A 53 7.74 -3.37 -10.99
C LYS A 53 7.09 -2.87 -9.72
N SER A 54 6.17 -1.93 -9.87
CA SER A 54 5.29 -1.49 -8.79
C SER A 54 4.28 -2.58 -8.44
N THR A 55 3.92 -2.66 -7.16
CA THR A 55 2.84 -3.54 -6.66
C THR A 55 1.50 -2.83 -6.75
N LEU A 56 0.49 -3.49 -7.32
CA LEU A 56 -0.87 -2.97 -7.33
C LEU A 56 -1.51 -3.14 -5.95
N LEU A 57 -2.01 -2.05 -5.39
CA LEU A 57 -2.75 -2.07 -4.13
C LEU A 57 -4.25 -2.26 -4.38
N LYS A 58 -4.99 -2.66 -3.35
CA LYS A 58 -6.43 -2.89 -3.45
C LYS A 58 -7.20 -1.71 -4.05
N PRO A 59 -6.98 -0.43 -3.65
CA PRO A 59 -7.68 0.70 -4.27
C PRO A 59 -7.42 0.83 -5.77
N GLY A 60 -6.20 0.56 -6.23
CA GLY A 60 -5.87 0.53 -7.65
C GLY A 60 -6.60 -0.58 -8.41
N ALA A 61 -6.66 -1.78 -7.81
CA ALA A 61 -7.42 -2.89 -8.37
C ALA A 61 -8.92 -2.58 -8.47
N GLU A 62 -9.50 -1.90 -7.48
CA GLU A 62 -10.90 -1.46 -7.50
C GLU A 62 -11.18 -0.45 -8.63
N LYS A 63 -10.27 0.50 -8.85
CA LYS A 63 -10.36 1.45 -9.96
C LYS A 63 -10.23 0.78 -11.33
N LEU A 64 -9.30 -0.17 -11.47
CA LEU A 64 -9.16 -0.98 -12.68
C LEU A 64 -10.42 -1.79 -12.96
N ALA A 65 -10.95 -2.48 -11.94
CA ALA A 65 -12.20 -3.24 -12.08
C ALA A 65 -13.36 -2.35 -12.53
N THR A 66 -13.49 -1.17 -11.94
CA THR A 66 -14.52 -0.18 -12.31
C THR A 66 -14.36 0.31 -13.75
N PHE A 67 -13.12 0.62 -14.16
CA PHE A 67 -12.82 1.09 -15.51
C PHE A 67 -13.20 0.07 -16.59
N PHE A 68 -12.97 -1.22 -16.33
CA PHE A 68 -13.33 -2.31 -17.23
C PHE A 68 -14.76 -2.85 -17.06
N GLY A 69 -15.56 -2.29 -16.15
CA GLY A 69 -16.92 -2.76 -15.85
C GLY A 69 -16.96 -4.19 -15.32
N LEU A 70 -16.02 -4.50 -14.41
CA LEU A 70 -15.86 -5.82 -13.81
C LEU A 70 -16.55 -5.89 -12.45
N SER A 71 -17.10 -7.06 -12.12
CA SER A 71 -17.65 -7.39 -10.81
C SER A 71 -16.89 -8.55 -10.20
N ALA A 72 -16.77 -8.56 -8.87
CA ALA A 72 -16.06 -9.60 -8.14
C ALA A 72 -17.00 -10.41 -7.25
N GLU A 73 -16.81 -11.71 -7.23
CA GLU A 73 -17.48 -12.67 -6.34
C GLU A 73 -16.41 -13.49 -5.60
N PHE A 74 -16.61 -13.66 -4.28
CA PHE A 74 -15.67 -14.42 -3.45
C PHE A 74 -16.27 -15.77 -3.07
N GLN A 75 -15.44 -16.80 -3.15
CA GLN A 75 -15.74 -18.15 -2.68
C GLN A 75 -14.66 -18.59 -1.71
N ILE A 76 -15.05 -19.12 -0.56
CA ILE A 76 -14.14 -19.79 0.36
C ILE A 76 -13.77 -21.13 -0.25
N ILE A 77 -12.46 -21.40 -0.39
CA ILE A 77 -11.92 -22.69 -0.80
C ILE A 77 -11.61 -23.52 0.42
N GLU A 78 -10.97 -22.88 1.41
CA GLU A 78 -10.59 -23.53 2.65
C GLU A 78 -10.68 -22.55 3.81
N LYS A 79 -11.15 -23.05 4.94
CA LYS A 79 -11.18 -22.34 6.21
C LYS A 79 -10.80 -23.32 7.31
N GLU A 80 -9.70 -23.04 8.00
CA GLU A 80 -9.26 -23.82 9.16
C GLU A 80 -9.12 -22.88 10.36
N GLU A 81 -9.73 -23.25 11.47
CA GLU A 81 -9.68 -22.49 12.73
C GLU A 81 -9.45 -23.43 13.90
N ASP A 82 -8.19 -23.52 14.35
CA ASP A 82 -7.81 -24.24 15.56
C ASP A 82 -7.62 -23.26 16.71
N TRP A 83 -8.70 -23.05 17.47
CA TRP A 83 -8.71 -22.15 18.63
C TRP A 83 -7.96 -22.68 19.85
N THR A 84 -7.66 -23.97 19.86
CA THR A 84 -7.03 -24.66 20.98
C THR A 84 -5.55 -24.90 20.75
N GLY A 85 -5.13 -24.93 19.49
CA GLY A 85 -3.78 -25.29 19.08
C GLY A 85 -3.50 -26.79 19.15
N ASN A 86 -4.51 -27.65 19.34
CA ASN A 86 -4.33 -29.08 19.53
C ASN A 86 -3.61 -29.73 18.36
N ASP A 87 -3.94 -29.32 17.15
CA ASP A 87 -3.36 -29.86 15.93
C ASP A 87 -2.09 -29.10 15.48
N HIS A 88 -1.78 -27.98 16.15
CA HIS A 88 -0.71 -27.05 15.76
C HIS A 88 0.33 -26.80 16.87
N GLY A 89 0.63 -27.83 17.67
CA GLY A 89 1.71 -27.78 18.66
C GLY A 89 1.44 -26.82 19.82
N GLY A 90 0.18 -26.62 20.21
CA GLY A 90 -0.24 -25.75 21.30
C GLY A 90 -0.39 -24.27 20.88
N GLU A 91 -0.30 -23.95 19.60
CA GLU A 91 -0.49 -22.61 19.08
C GLU A 91 -1.81 -22.52 18.30
N MET A 92 -2.66 -21.54 18.60
CA MET A 92 -3.85 -21.27 17.81
C MET A 92 -3.48 -21.06 16.34
N PHE A 93 -4.21 -21.71 15.45
CA PHE A 93 -3.96 -21.63 14.03
C PHE A 93 -5.22 -21.22 13.28
N PHE A 94 -5.06 -20.27 12.35
CA PHE A 94 -6.13 -19.78 11.49
C PHE A 94 -5.63 -19.69 10.07
N ASN A 95 -6.31 -20.34 9.14
CA ASN A 95 -6.03 -20.30 7.72
C ASN A 95 -7.28 -19.98 6.93
N TYR A 96 -7.15 -19.09 5.97
CA TYR A 96 -8.21 -18.69 5.05
C TYR A 96 -7.68 -18.73 3.63
N TRP A 97 -8.39 -19.45 2.78
CA TRP A 97 -8.09 -19.52 1.35
C TRP A 97 -9.35 -19.15 0.56
N TYR A 98 -9.24 -18.09 -0.23
CA TYR A 98 -10.31 -17.58 -1.05
C TYR A 98 -9.99 -17.68 -2.53
N LYS A 99 -11.03 -17.90 -3.33
CA LYS A 99 -11.07 -17.70 -4.76
C LYS A 99 -11.90 -16.44 -5.03
N CYS A 100 -11.39 -15.57 -5.88
CA CYS A 100 -12.11 -14.42 -6.43
C CYS A 100 -12.39 -14.69 -7.90
N LYS A 101 -13.67 -14.66 -8.28
CA LYS A 101 -14.14 -14.74 -9.67
C LYS A 101 -14.43 -13.33 -10.15
N ILE A 102 -13.78 -12.93 -11.23
CA ILE A 102 -14.06 -11.67 -11.92
C ILE A 102 -15.02 -11.94 -13.07
N THR A 103 -16.14 -11.20 -13.06
CA THR A 103 -17.18 -11.35 -14.09
C THR A 103 -17.37 -10.05 -14.84
N ARG A 104 -17.77 -10.18 -16.11
CA ARG A 104 -18.24 -9.09 -16.96
C ARG A 104 -19.48 -9.54 -17.72
N ASN A 105 -20.57 -8.77 -17.60
CA ASN A 105 -21.85 -9.14 -18.22
C ASN A 105 -22.30 -10.58 -17.89
N GLY A 106 -22.14 -10.98 -16.62
CA GLY A 106 -22.52 -12.30 -16.11
C GLY A 106 -21.62 -13.47 -16.53
N LYS A 107 -20.52 -13.21 -17.27
CA LYS A 107 -19.54 -14.23 -17.67
C LYS A 107 -18.27 -14.08 -16.87
N ILE A 108 -17.71 -15.20 -16.39
CA ILE A 108 -16.41 -15.23 -15.73
C ILE A 108 -15.34 -14.91 -16.78
N VAL A 109 -14.48 -13.93 -16.49
CA VAL A 109 -13.37 -13.51 -17.35
C VAL A 109 -12.01 -13.87 -16.78
N ALA A 110 -11.91 -13.98 -15.44
CA ALA A 110 -10.71 -14.44 -14.76
C ALA A 110 -11.06 -14.95 -13.37
N GLU A 111 -10.17 -15.76 -12.81
CA GLU A 111 -10.21 -16.19 -11.41
C GLU A 111 -8.83 -15.97 -10.79
N GLY A 112 -8.79 -15.67 -9.51
CA GLY A 112 -7.56 -15.55 -8.72
C GLY A 112 -7.76 -16.17 -7.35
N GLU A 113 -6.69 -16.71 -6.79
CA GLU A 113 -6.72 -17.31 -5.46
C GLU A 113 -5.78 -16.56 -4.53
N GLY A 114 -6.10 -16.55 -3.24
CA GLY A 114 -5.28 -15.94 -2.21
C GLY A 114 -5.54 -16.59 -0.87
N SER A 115 -4.45 -16.90 -0.18
CA SER A 115 -4.48 -17.45 1.16
C SER A 115 -3.75 -16.55 2.15
N CYS A 116 -4.10 -16.70 3.41
CA CYS A 116 -3.43 -16.02 4.51
C CYS A 116 -3.62 -16.83 5.80
N ASN A 117 -2.54 -17.05 6.54
CA ASN A 117 -2.61 -17.80 7.79
C ASN A 117 -1.86 -17.12 8.94
N SER A 118 -2.19 -17.54 10.16
CA SER A 118 -1.65 -16.98 11.39
C SER A 118 -0.17 -17.30 11.63
N PHE A 119 0.40 -18.28 10.91
CA PHE A 119 1.81 -18.64 11.01
C PHE A 119 2.71 -17.82 10.07
N GLU A 120 2.13 -16.95 9.22
CA GLU A 120 2.94 -15.97 8.52
C GLU A 120 3.70 -15.10 9.54
N LYS A 121 4.97 -14.85 9.29
CA LYS A 121 5.88 -14.18 10.24
C LYS A 121 5.33 -12.88 10.82
N LYS A 122 4.67 -12.08 9.99
CA LYS A 122 4.09 -10.78 10.37
C LYS A 122 2.92 -10.87 11.36
N TYR A 123 2.21 -12.01 11.40
CA TYR A 123 1.10 -12.24 12.33
C TYR A 123 1.54 -13.06 13.54
N ARG A 124 2.37 -14.08 13.30
CA ARG A 124 2.83 -15.00 14.32
C ARG A 124 3.70 -14.32 15.38
N TYR A 125 4.45 -13.28 14.97
CA TYR A 125 5.37 -12.61 15.85
C TYR A 125 5.05 -11.12 15.96
N ARG A 126 5.38 -10.54 17.12
CA ARG A 126 5.36 -9.10 17.35
C ARG A 126 6.63 -8.66 18.07
N SER A 127 6.96 -7.38 17.98
CA SER A 127 8.04 -6.81 18.78
C SER A 127 7.61 -6.70 20.24
N ALA A 128 8.42 -7.28 21.14
CA ALA A 128 8.23 -7.08 22.57
C ALA A 128 8.75 -5.71 22.95
N ASN A 129 7.90 -4.88 23.54
CA ASN A 129 8.28 -3.62 24.12
C ASN A 129 8.50 -3.78 25.63
N ILE A 130 9.64 -3.32 26.12
CA ILE A 130 9.93 -3.35 27.55
C ILE A 130 9.02 -2.33 28.26
N THR A 131 8.27 -2.82 29.24
CA THR A 131 7.36 -1.98 30.04
C THR A 131 8.06 -1.40 31.27
N CYS A 132 7.73 -0.19 31.63
CA CYS A 132 8.28 0.45 32.81
C CYS A 132 7.65 -0.12 34.09
N PRO A 133 8.44 -0.68 35.05
CA PRO A 133 7.91 -1.21 36.31
C PRO A 133 7.21 -0.18 37.17
N LYS A 134 7.51 1.13 36.98
CA LYS A 134 6.92 2.20 37.75
C LYS A 134 5.60 2.74 37.22
N CYS A 135 5.45 2.83 35.89
CA CYS A 135 4.26 3.45 35.30
C CYS A 135 3.52 2.54 34.31
N GLY A 136 4.01 1.32 34.06
CA GLY A 136 3.39 0.36 33.15
C GLY A 136 3.50 0.70 31.65
N GLN A 137 4.07 1.86 31.30
CA GLN A 137 4.18 2.29 29.89
C GLN A 137 5.32 1.57 29.15
N ALA A 138 5.09 1.18 27.91
CA ALA A 138 6.07 0.51 27.04
C ALA A 138 7.05 1.51 26.41
N THR A 139 7.74 2.29 27.25
CA THR A 139 8.58 3.44 26.84
C THR A 139 10.01 3.35 27.34
N ILE A 140 10.44 2.17 27.79
CA ILE A 140 11.81 1.94 28.27
C ILE A 140 12.77 1.96 27.07
N LYS A 141 13.86 2.72 27.23
CA LYS A 141 14.97 2.78 26.27
C LYS A 141 16.29 2.59 26.98
N LYS A 142 17.25 1.96 26.31
CA LYS A 142 18.63 1.85 26.78
C LYS A 142 19.35 3.19 26.58
N SER A 143 20.11 3.64 27.56
CA SER A 143 20.96 4.81 27.44
C SER A 143 22.03 4.58 26.36
N LYS A 144 22.41 5.65 25.67
CA LYS A 144 23.53 5.62 24.69
C LYS A 144 24.89 5.90 25.33
N PHE A 145 24.88 6.35 26.59
CA PHE A 145 26.09 6.85 27.26
C PHE A 145 26.62 5.87 28.33
N ASP A 146 25.72 5.07 28.87
CA ASP A 146 26.02 4.11 29.92
C ASP A 146 25.10 2.87 29.75
N ASP A 147 25.28 1.89 30.62
CA ASP A 147 24.50 0.63 30.56
C ASP A 147 23.14 0.75 31.25
N SER A 148 22.71 1.97 31.58
CA SER A 148 21.43 2.23 32.25
C SER A 148 20.22 2.21 31.31
N TRP A 149 19.04 2.07 31.91
CA TRP A 149 17.75 2.14 31.25
C TRP A 149 16.95 3.32 31.74
N TYR A 150 16.11 3.91 30.92
CA TYR A 150 15.21 4.99 31.32
C TYR A 150 13.86 4.90 30.65
N CYS A 151 12.82 5.31 31.40
CA CYS A 151 11.48 5.47 30.88
C CYS A 151 11.37 6.81 30.15
N TYR A 152 11.18 6.78 28.82
CA TYR A 152 11.31 7.97 28.00
C TYR A 152 10.09 8.88 28.08
N GLY A 153 10.24 10.02 28.77
CA GLY A 153 9.16 10.96 29.05
C GLY A 153 8.52 11.61 27.82
N LYS A 154 9.30 11.83 26.73
CA LYS A 154 8.75 12.48 25.51
C LYS A 154 7.70 11.65 24.76
N ILE A 155 7.63 10.35 25.03
CA ILE A 155 6.63 9.44 24.46
C ILE A 155 5.67 8.87 25.50
N GLY A 156 5.42 9.63 26.58
CA GLY A 156 4.47 9.25 27.63
C GLY A 156 5.06 8.46 28.80
N GLY A 157 6.37 8.32 28.89
CA GLY A 157 7.02 7.67 30.03
C GLY A 157 7.13 8.58 31.26
N CYS A 158 7.37 7.98 32.43
CA CYS A 158 7.48 8.70 33.70
C CYS A 158 8.87 9.28 34.01
N GLY A 159 9.86 9.12 33.15
CA GLY A 159 11.24 9.59 33.37
C GLY A 159 12.06 8.76 34.35
N ALA A 160 11.55 7.66 34.87
CA ALA A 160 12.29 6.80 35.81
C ALA A 160 13.56 6.24 35.18
N LYS A 161 14.63 6.16 35.97
CA LYS A 161 15.90 5.55 35.56
C LYS A 161 16.10 4.25 36.31
N PHE A 162 16.75 3.29 35.63
CA PHE A 162 17.06 1.96 36.15
C PHE A 162 18.53 1.66 35.83
N PRO A 163 19.29 1.09 36.76
CA PRO A 163 20.69 0.73 36.52
C PRO A 163 20.79 -0.39 35.48
N GLY A 164 21.97 -0.53 34.89
CA GLY A 164 22.29 -1.73 34.09
C GLY A 164 22.22 -2.97 34.98
N GLY A 165 21.72 -4.09 34.45
CA GLY A 165 21.49 -5.31 35.21
C GLY A 165 20.23 -5.31 36.06
N ASP A 166 19.37 -4.30 35.97
CA ASP A 166 18.09 -4.31 36.69
C ASP A 166 17.18 -5.41 36.12
N LYS A 167 16.97 -6.46 36.95
CA LYS A 167 16.19 -7.64 36.54
C LYS A 167 14.75 -7.29 36.16
N SER A 168 14.17 -6.26 36.77
CA SER A 168 12.82 -5.82 36.45
C SER A 168 12.67 -5.31 34.99
N ILE A 169 13.80 -4.94 34.38
CA ILE A 169 13.91 -4.52 32.98
C ILE A 169 14.51 -5.62 32.11
N GLU A 170 15.59 -6.26 32.61
CA GLU A 170 16.39 -7.16 31.77
C GLU A 170 15.79 -8.54 31.57
N ASP A 171 14.97 -9.02 32.51
CA ASP A 171 14.26 -10.29 32.41
C ASP A 171 12.99 -10.19 31.52
N GLN A 172 12.61 -8.97 31.09
CA GLN A 172 11.47 -8.84 30.20
C GLN A 172 11.80 -9.34 28.78
N PRO A 173 10.82 -9.95 28.09
CA PRO A 173 10.99 -10.40 26.71
C PRO A 173 11.45 -9.25 25.80
N ARG A 174 12.41 -9.53 24.91
CA ARG A 174 12.96 -8.56 23.95
C ARG A 174 12.97 -9.11 22.54
N GLY A 175 12.90 -8.20 21.58
CA GLY A 175 12.94 -8.58 20.16
C GLY A 175 11.61 -9.16 19.70
N GLN A 176 11.66 -10.16 18.84
CA GLN A 176 10.47 -10.84 18.33
C GLN A 176 9.99 -11.90 19.29
N VAL A 177 8.75 -11.80 19.74
CA VAL A 177 8.05 -12.79 20.58
C VAL A 177 6.82 -13.30 19.85
N LYS A 178 6.35 -14.50 20.19
CA LYS A 178 5.08 -15.00 19.68
C LYS A 178 3.97 -14.02 20.04
N ASN A 179 3.08 -13.80 19.10
CA ASN A 179 1.94 -12.91 19.32
C ASN A 179 0.90 -13.60 20.22
N PRO A 180 0.69 -13.17 21.47
CA PRO A 180 -0.30 -13.79 22.35
C PRO A 180 -1.75 -13.48 21.93
N ASP A 181 -1.94 -12.42 21.14
CA ASP A 181 -3.25 -11.92 20.72
C ASP A 181 -3.55 -12.34 19.27
N ILE A 182 -3.12 -13.56 18.89
CA ILE A 182 -3.30 -14.07 17.52
C ILE A 182 -4.77 -14.22 17.14
N ALA A 183 -5.64 -14.48 18.10
CA ALA A 183 -7.09 -14.58 17.92
C ALA A 183 -7.70 -13.27 17.39
N ASP A 184 -7.15 -12.11 17.75
CA ASP A 184 -7.62 -10.81 17.28
C ASP A 184 -7.33 -10.60 15.78
N GLN A 185 -6.43 -11.41 15.21
CA GLN A 185 -6.03 -11.31 13.80
C GLN A 185 -6.98 -12.03 12.85
N VAL A 186 -7.94 -12.82 13.33
CA VAL A 186 -8.85 -13.65 12.50
C VAL A 186 -9.49 -12.84 11.37
N ASN A 187 -10.09 -11.68 11.69
CA ASN A 187 -10.70 -10.82 10.67
C ASN A 187 -9.65 -10.20 9.70
N THR A 188 -8.46 -9.90 10.19
CA THR A 188 -7.35 -9.38 9.38
C THR A 188 -6.86 -10.42 8.39
N LEU A 189 -6.65 -11.66 8.83
CA LEU A 189 -6.23 -12.79 7.99
C LEU A 189 -7.25 -13.06 6.88
N GLN A 190 -8.53 -13.08 7.24
CA GLN A 190 -9.62 -13.27 6.28
C GLN A 190 -9.66 -12.18 5.20
N LYS A 191 -9.58 -10.92 5.61
CA LYS A 191 -9.54 -9.78 4.69
C LYS A 191 -8.30 -9.79 3.82
N MET A 192 -7.15 -10.24 4.35
CA MET A 192 -5.91 -10.33 3.59
C MET A 192 -5.99 -11.42 2.53
N ALA A 193 -6.53 -12.60 2.85
CA ALA A 193 -6.76 -13.66 1.88
C ALA A 193 -7.68 -13.20 0.74
N GLN A 194 -8.79 -12.52 1.07
CA GLN A 194 -9.69 -11.94 0.07
C GLN A 194 -8.99 -10.88 -0.79
N LYS A 195 -8.17 -10.01 -0.18
CA LYS A 195 -7.42 -8.96 -0.89
C LYS A 195 -6.46 -9.58 -1.90
N ARG A 196 -5.69 -10.61 -1.51
CA ARG A 196 -4.75 -11.33 -2.37
C ARG A 196 -5.47 -11.97 -3.56
N ALA A 197 -6.58 -12.68 -3.31
CA ALA A 197 -7.40 -13.28 -4.35
C ALA A 197 -7.93 -12.23 -5.34
N TYR A 198 -8.41 -11.10 -4.84
CA TYR A 198 -9.00 -10.04 -5.65
C TYR A 198 -7.97 -9.34 -6.55
N VAL A 199 -6.86 -8.90 -5.98
CA VAL A 199 -5.82 -8.19 -6.75
C VAL A 199 -5.29 -9.09 -7.87
N GLY A 200 -5.00 -10.37 -7.57
CA GLY A 200 -4.57 -11.33 -8.57
C GLY A 200 -5.59 -11.54 -9.69
N ALA A 201 -6.84 -11.71 -9.34
CA ALA A 201 -7.91 -11.89 -10.32
C ALA A 201 -8.08 -10.66 -11.24
N VAL A 202 -7.98 -9.43 -10.67
CA VAL A 202 -8.07 -8.19 -11.45
C VAL A 202 -6.88 -8.03 -12.39
N LEU A 203 -5.65 -8.31 -11.92
CA LEU A 203 -4.46 -8.28 -12.79
C LEU A 203 -4.61 -9.20 -14.00
N LEU A 204 -5.11 -10.42 -13.80
CA LEU A 204 -5.39 -11.37 -14.88
C LEU A 204 -6.50 -10.87 -15.80
N ALA A 205 -7.63 -10.41 -15.26
CA ALA A 205 -8.77 -9.96 -16.03
C ALA A 205 -8.46 -8.75 -16.92
N THR A 206 -7.55 -7.89 -16.50
CA THR A 206 -7.23 -6.62 -17.16
C THR A 206 -5.95 -6.66 -17.99
N ASN A 207 -5.17 -7.76 -17.91
CA ASN A 207 -3.79 -7.88 -18.44
C ASN A 207 -2.84 -6.81 -17.85
N ALA A 208 -3.09 -6.36 -16.62
CA ALA A 208 -2.29 -5.34 -15.96
C ALA A 208 -0.98 -5.88 -15.36
N SER A 209 -0.72 -7.19 -15.44
CA SER A 209 0.52 -7.83 -14.96
C SER A 209 1.79 -7.35 -15.70
N GLU A 210 1.63 -6.68 -16.85
CA GLU A 210 2.75 -6.00 -17.50
C GLU A 210 3.27 -4.81 -16.70
N TYR A 211 2.36 -4.08 -16.06
CA TYR A 211 2.64 -2.83 -15.32
C TYR A 211 2.85 -3.06 -13.83
N PHE A 212 2.18 -4.05 -13.27
CA PHE A 212 2.14 -4.29 -11.84
C PHE A 212 2.46 -5.73 -11.49
N THR A 213 3.00 -5.92 -10.26
CA THR A 213 3.12 -7.22 -9.62
C THR A 213 2.17 -7.31 -8.43
N GLN A 214 1.91 -8.55 -7.98
CA GLN A 214 1.13 -8.87 -6.79
C GLN A 214 2.00 -9.36 -5.63
N ASP A 215 3.21 -9.88 -5.94
CA ASP A 215 3.92 -10.85 -5.11
C ASP A 215 4.59 -10.30 -3.85
N ILE A 216 4.46 -8.99 -3.56
CA ILE A 216 5.31 -8.36 -2.54
C ILE A 216 4.53 -7.48 -1.55
N GLU A 217 3.20 -7.57 -1.49
CA GLU A 217 2.40 -6.82 -0.51
C GLU A 217 2.79 -7.13 0.94
N ASP A 218 3.31 -8.33 1.21
CA ASP A 218 3.70 -8.77 2.55
C ASP A 218 4.92 -8.02 3.12
N PHE A 219 5.70 -7.37 2.27
CA PHE A 219 6.85 -6.56 2.71
C PHE A 219 6.49 -5.10 3.01
N ILE A 220 5.44 -4.56 2.36
CA ILE A 220 5.04 -3.16 2.57
C ILE A 220 4.43 -2.98 3.97
N ASP A 221 3.60 -3.90 4.42
CA ASP A 221 2.91 -3.79 5.72
C ASP A 221 3.87 -3.88 6.92
N ALA A 222 5.04 -4.50 6.76
CA ALA A 222 6.03 -4.61 7.83
C ALA A 222 6.88 -3.33 8.00
N ASP A 223 7.16 -2.62 6.91
CA ASP A 223 8.04 -1.43 6.92
C ASP A 223 7.25 -0.11 6.96
N PHE A 224 6.01 -0.07 6.44
CA PHE A 224 5.18 1.13 6.47
C PHE A 224 4.68 1.50 7.88
N VAL A 225 4.51 0.55 8.76
CA VAL A 225 4.19 0.83 10.18
C VAL A 225 5.34 1.54 10.91
N ALA A 226 6.55 1.46 10.39
CA ALA A 226 7.73 2.13 10.95
C ALA A 226 7.92 3.57 10.44
N VAL A 227 7.23 4.00 9.39
CA VAL A 227 7.45 5.31 8.74
C VAL A 227 6.32 6.31 8.99
N GLU A 228 5.15 5.89 9.46
CA GLU A 228 4.00 6.79 9.67
C GLU A 228 4.11 7.77 10.85
N HIS A 229 5.23 7.81 11.58
CA HIS A 229 5.45 8.80 12.64
C HIS A 229 6.81 9.51 12.59
N VAL A 230 7.29 9.83 11.38
CA VAL A 230 8.19 10.96 11.24
C VAL A 230 7.36 12.12 10.68
N GLU A 231 6.64 12.81 11.56
CA GLU A 231 6.26 14.20 11.32
C GLU A 231 7.55 14.92 10.93
N GLU A 232 7.69 15.28 9.66
CA GLU A 232 8.65 16.30 9.26
C GLU A 232 8.32 17.55 10.07
N LYS A 233 9.06 17.79 11.14
CA LYS A 233 9.06 19.09 11.78
C LYS A 233 9.38 20.10 10.69
N PRO A 234 8.55 21.14 10.52
CA PRO A 234 8.85 22.21 9.59
C PRO A 234 10.26 22.70 9.90
N LYS A 235 11.12 22.69 8.90
CA LYS A 235 12.49 23.24 8.97
C LYS A 235 12.37 24.61 9.62
N SER A 236 12.98 24.79 10.79
CA SER A 236 13.09 26.07 11.47
C SER A 236 13.54 27.11 10.46
N GLN A 237 12.71 28.13 10.26
CA GLN A 237 13.09 29.30 9.49
C GLN A 237 14.40 29.89 10.06
N PRO A 238 15.34 30.27 9.23
CA PRO A 238 16.55 30.93 9.69
C PRO A 238 16.16 32.21 10.43
N SER A 239 16.74 32.41 11.57
CA SER A 239 16.59 33.57 12.44
C SER A 239 16.63 34.86 11.63
N LYS A 240 15.64 35.75 11.88
CA LYS A 240 15.55 37.09 11.30
C LYS A 240 16.87 37.84 11.48
N ALA A 241 17.61 37.98 10.39
CA ALA A 241 18.65 38.98 10.28
C ALA A 241 17.98 40.37 10.36
N LYS A 242 18.57 41.29 11.15
CA LYS A 242 18.12 42.67 11.29
C LYS A 242 18.02 43.36 9.92
N PRO A 243 17.00 44.19 9.66
CA PRO A 243 16.84 44.82 8.38
C PRO A 243 18.01 45.80 8.12
N ALA A 244 18.76 45.52 7.05
CA ALA A 244 19.66 46.50 6.47
C ALA A 244 18.82 47.64 5.90
N LYS A 245 19.20 48.90 6.23
CA LYS A 245 18.57 50.10 5.70
C LYS A 245 18.82 50.14 4.20
N PHE A 246 17.78 49.90 3.41
CA PHE A 246 17.79 50.16 1.97
C PHE A 246 17.49 51.63 1.74
N ASN A 247 18.46 52.36 1.20
CA ASN A 247 18.25 53.68 0.65
C ASN A 247 17.48 53.54 -0.65
N HIS A 248 16.30 54.13 -0.71
CA HIS A 248 15.52 54.28 -1.95
C HIS A 248 16.26 55.21 -2.90
N PRO A 249 16.49 54.82 -4.14
CA PRO A 249 16.75 55.82 -5.18
C PRO A 249 15.42 56.48 -5.57
N GLU A 250 15.38 57.78 -5.47
CA GLU A 250 14.29 58.61 -6.02
C GLU A 250 14.36 58.53 -7.57
N ASN A 251 13.21 58.30 -8.16
CA ASN A 251 12.82 58.37 -9.54
C ASN A 251 12.60 57.02 -10.27
N PRO A 252 11.35 56.64 -10.53
CA PRO A 252 11.08 55.57 -11.47
C PRO A 252 11.12 56.13 -12.90
N ASP A 253 11.89 55.46 -13.75
CA ASP A 253 12.04 55.71 -15.17
C ASP A 253 10.67 55.66 -15.86
N SER A 254 10.30 56.78 -16.50
CA SER A 254 8.99 57.00 -17.16
C SER A 254 8.75 56.09 -18.38
N SER A 255 9.76 55.33 -18.81
CA SER A 255 9.66 54.46 -19.99
C SER A 255 8.89 53.14 -19.74
N LEU A 256 8.74 52.71 -18.47
CA LEU A 256 7.99 51.48 -18.14
C LEU A 256 6.48 51.71 -17.98
N VAL A 257 6.03 52.94 -17.81
CA VAL A 257 4.60 53.25 -17.65
C VAL A 257 3.92 53.37 -19.03
N GLU A 258 4.63 53.79 -20.07
CA GLU A 258 4.10 53.87 -21.44
C GLU A 258 3.90 52.49 -22.09
N ALA A 259 4.80 51.54 -21.80
CA ALA A 259 4.68 50.17 -22.34
C ALA A 259 3.50 49.36 -21.75
N ALA A 260 3.00 49.73 -20.57
CA ALA A 260 1.84 49.08 -19.94
C ALA A 260 0.49 49.59 -20.47
N GLN A 261 0.46 50.76 -21.09
CA GLN A 261 -0.76 51.35 -21.66
C GLN A 261 -1.04 50.94 -23.11
N GLU A 262 -0.04 50.45 -23.85
CA GLU A 262 -0.23 49.94 -25.22
C GLU A 262 -0.73 48.50 -25.31
N LEU A 263 -0.67 47.71 -24.22
CA LEU A 263 -1.18 46.35 -24.17
C LEU A 263 -2.61 46.26 -23.60
N GLY A 264 -3.55 47.01 -24.15
CA GLY A 264 -4.96 47.10 -23.76
C GLY A 264 -5.62 45.78 -23.36
N GLY A 265 -5.44 45.34 -22.14
CA GLY A 265 -6.08 44.18 -21.53
C GLY A 265 -6.97 44.59 -20.38
N VAL A 266 -8.28 44.70 -20.63
CA VAL A 266 -9.30 44.92 -19.60
C VAL A 266 -9.47 43.63 -18.79
N VAL A 267 -8.95 43.59 -17.58
CA VAL A 267 -9.32 42.58 -16.59
C VAL A 267 -10.55 43.06 -15.84
N LYS A 268 -11.72 42.50 -16.16
CA LYS A 268 -12.94 42.67 -15.34
C LYS A 268 -12.90 41.63 -14.21
N ALA A 269 -12.69 42.09 -13.01
CA ALA A 269 -12.99 41.34 -11.81
C ALA A 269 -14.52 41.31 -11.60
N THR A 270 -15.11 40.14 -11.62
CA THR A 270 -16.49 39.93 -11.15
C THR A 270 -16.40 39.24 -9.78
N MET A 271 -16.55 40.04 -8.74
CA MET A 271 -17.00 39.55 -7.43
C MET A 271 -18.53 39.51 -7.47
N THR A 272 -19.14 38.40 -7.10
CA THR A 272 -20.54 38.35 -6.64
C THR A 272 -20.67 37.33 -5.55
N LEU A 273 -21.15 37.73 -4.46
CA LEU A 273 -21.84 37.33 -3.26
C LEU A 273 -22.09 35.82 -3.09
#